data_463b535aa466e8fed5f81b2fed5f9cbc
#
_entry.id   463b535aa466e8fed5f81b2fed5f9cbc
#
_cell.length_a   1.000
_cell.length_b   1.000
_cell.length_c   1.000
_cell.angle_alpha   90.00
_cell.angle_beta   90.00
_cell.angle_gamma   90.00
#
_symmetry.space_group_name_H-M   'P 1'
#
loop_
_entity.id
_entity.type
_entity.pdbx_description
1 polymer ?
#
loop_
_entity_poly.entity_id
_entity_poly.type
_entity_poly.pdbx_seq_one_letter_code
_entity_poly.pdbx_strand_id
1 'polypeptide(L)'
;MSPETGSSKPGTATGNSGTILIVDDTPESLAFMNEALAGAGYTVLVAMDGEQALNIARLMTPDLILMDGVMPRMDGFETCRALKASPDSEDVPVIFLTGLSDSSDVLKGLEAGGVDYLTKPVNLDEMLARVQVHLSTAMKTKSARRALEEMGQPAFACDVNGTLLWATRVAEELLGSTGAELASWQPV
;
A
#
# COMPACT_ATOMS: atom_id res chain seq x y z
N MET A 1 30.34 -40.41 30.64
CA MET A 1 30.65 -39.27 29.76
C MET A 1 29.70 -39.35 28.58
N SER A 2 28.58 -38.64 28.66
CA SER A 2 27.57 -38.55 27.60
C SER A 2 27.64 -37.15 26.99
N PRO A 3 27.61 -37.00 25.67
CA PRO A 3 27.58 -35.69 25.06
C PRO A 3 26.15 -35.17 25.05
N GLU A 4 25.96 -33.97 25.57
CA GLU A 4 24.72 -33.20 25.46
C GLU A 4 24.46 -32.77 24.02
N THR A 5 23.36 -33.25 23.49
CA THR A 5 22.80 -32.76 22.22
C THR A 5 22.16 -31.39 22.46
N GLY A 6 22.87 -30.34 22.08
CA GLY A 6 22.33 -28.98 22.04
C GLY A 6 21.19 -28.88 21.03
N SER A 7 19.97 -28.84 21.54
CA SER A 7 18.78 -28.48 20.78
C SER A 7 18.84 -27.00 20.47
N SER A 8 19.24 -26.64 19.25
CA SER A 8 19.05 -25.30 18.71
C SER A 8 17.53 -25.06 18.54
N LYS A 9 16.97 -24.25 19.40
CA LYS A 9 15.63 -23.68 19.17
C LYS A 9 15.65 -22.95 17.83
N PRO A 10 14.70 -23.20 16.93
CA PRO A 10 14.53 -22.33 15.77
C PRO A 10 14.24 -20.92 16.27
N GLY A 11 15.07 -19.97 15.84
CA GLY A 11 14.86 -18.56 16.13
C GLY A 11 13.42 -18.19 15.73
N THR A 12 12.71 -17.53 16.64
CA THR A 12 11.45 -16.88 16.34
C THR A 12 11.71 -15.89 15.21
N ALA A 13 11.37 -16.29 13.99
CA ALA A 13 11.23 -15.35 12.89
C ALA A 13 10.25 -14.29 13.41
N THR A 14 10.74 -13.07 13.57
CA THR A 14 9.88 -11.88 13.71
C THR A 14 9.10 -11.81 12.41
N GLY A 15 7.92 -12.44 12.40
CA GLY A 15 7.04 -12.46 11.23
C GLY A 15 6.79 -11.02 10.81
N ASN A 16 6.98 -10.74 9.54
CA ASN A 16 6.55 -9.47 8.97
C ASN A 16 5.06 -9.32 9.28
N SER A 17 4.70 -8.26 9.98
CA SER A 17 3.30 -7.98 10.28
C SER A 17 2.77 -6.98 9.25
N GLY A 18 1.70 -7.31 8.58
CA GLY A 18 1.02 -6.44 7.61
C GLY A 18 0.01 -7.24 6.81
N THR A 19 -1.05 -6.57 6.39
CA THR A 19 -2.09 -7.15 5.53
C THR A 19 -1.88 -6.67 4.10
N ILE A 20 -1.69 -7.60 3.19
CA ILE A 20 -1.44 -7.33 1.77
C ILE A 20 -2.63 -7.83 0.96
N LEU A 21 -3.20 -6.97 0.12
CA LEU A 21 -4.20 -7.35 -0.86
C LEU A 21 -3.51 -7.62 -2.20
N ILE A 22 -3.68 -8.82 -2.75
CA ILE A 22 -3.29 -9.14 -4.12
C ILE A 22 -4.51 -9.17 -5.03
N VAL A 23 -4.38 -8.52 -6.19
CA VAL A 23 -5.44 -8.37 -7.18
C VAL A 23 -4.91 -8.79 -8.54
N ASP A 24 -5.41 -9.89 -9.08
CA ASP A 24 -5.03 -10.45 -10.38
C ASP A 24 -6.18 -11.33 -10.85
N ASP A 25 -6.55 -11.32 -12.12
CA ASP A 25 -7.63 -12.14 -12.67
C ASP A 25 -7.23 -13.60 -12.92
N THR A 26 -5.96 -13.93 -12.74
CA THR A 26 -5.37 -15.25 -12.96
C THR A 26 -5.19 -16.02 -11.65
N PRO A 27 -5.96 -17.10 -11.38
CA PRO A 27 -5.87 -17.85 -10.12
C PRO A 27 -4.48 -18.42 -9.82
N GLU A 28 -3.72 -18.81 -10.84
CA GLU A 28 -2.37 -19.34 -10.70
C GLU A 28 -1.40 -18.27 -10.21
N SER A 29 -1.52 -17.04 -10.71
CA SER A 29 -0.74 -15.88 -10.28
C SER A 29 -1.02 -15.55 -8.82
N LEU A 30 -2.30 -15.52 -8.44
CA LEU A 30 -2.74 -15.29 -7.06
C LEU A 30 -2.20 -16.36 -6.10
N ALA A 31 -2.31 -17.63 -6.46
CA ALA A 31 -1.81 -18.74 -5.63
C ALA A 31 -0.30 -18.65 -5.40
N PHE A 32 0.47 -18.36 -6.46
CA PHE A 32 1.91 -18.23 -6.42
C PHE A 32 2.38 -17.08 -5.51
N MET A 33 1.79 -15.90 -5.65
CA MET A 33 2.12 -14.74 -4.81
C MET A 33 1.64 -14.93 -3.37
N ASN A 34 0.45 -15.51 -3.17
CA ASN A 34 -0.10 -15.80 -1.85
C ASN A 34 0.82 -16.72 -1.05
N GLU A 35 1.31 -17.80 -1.65
CA GLU A 35 2.23 -18.74 -0.98
C GLU A 35 3.51 -18.04 -0.53
N ALA A 36 4.11 -17.22 -1.38
CA ALA A 36 5.34 -16.49 -1.07
C ALA A 36 5.14 -15.46 0.07
N LEU A 37 4.06 -14.66 0.00
CA LEU A 37 3.76 -13.64 1.00
C LEU A 37 3.36 -14.25 2.34
N ALA A 38 2.53 -15.28 2.35
CA ALA A 38 2.15 -16.00 3.56
C ALA A 38 3.37 -16.70 4.20
N GLY A 39 4.25 -17.29 3.37
CA GLY A 39 5.52 -17.87 3.81
C GLY A 39 6.48 -16.84 4.44
N ALA A 40 6.41 -15.59 4.00
CA ALA A 40 7.15 -14.46 4.58
C ALA A 40 6.49 -13.86 5.84
N GLY A 41 5.31 -14.36 6.25
CA GLY A 41 4.62 -13.97 7.48
C GLY A 41 3.60 -12.83 7.32
N TYR A 42 3.20 -12.49 6.10
CA TYR A 42 2.14 -11.51 5.85
C TYR A 42 0.75 -12.16 5.91
N THR A 43 -0.25 -11.37 6.31
CA THR A 43 -1.66 -11.72 6.08
C THR A 43 -2.03 -11.34 4.65
N VAL A 44 -2.58 -12.28 3.89
CA VAL A 44 -2.90 -12.06 2.48
C VAL A 44 -4.40 -12.07 2.25
N LEU A 45 -4.89 -11.03 1.59
CA LEU A 45 -6.23 -10.91 1.04
C LEU A 45 -6.13 -11.07 -0.47
N VAL A 46 -7.16 -11.63 -1.09
CA VAL A 46 -7.15 -11.96 -2.52
C VAL A 46 -8.41 -11.40 -3.19
N ALA A 47 -8.24 -10.74 -4.33
CA ALA A 47 -9.32 -10.32 -5.20
C ALA A 47 -9.02 -10.75 -6.65
N MET A 48 -10.04 -11.18 -7.37
CA MET A 48 -9.94 -11.62 -8.76
C MET A 48 -10.34 -10.54 -9.78
N ASP A 49 -10.77 -9.38 -9.30
CA ASP A 49 -11.14 -8.23 -10.13
C ASP A 49 -11.14 -6.93 -9.31
N GLY A 50 -11.25 -5.79 -10.02
CA GLY A 50 -11.22 -4.46 -9.39
C GLY A 50 -12.39 -4.22 -8.43
N GLU A 51 -13.59 -4.70 -8.73
CA GLU A 51 -14.77 -4.51 -7.87
C GLU A 51 -14.60 -5.24 -6.53
N GLN A 52 -14.08 -6.48 -6.57
CA GLN A 52 -13.75 -7.23 -5.36
C GLN A 52 -12.66 -6.51 -4.55
N ALA A 53 -11.62 -6.00 -5.23
CA ALA A 53 -10.55 -5.25 -4.58
C ALA A 53 -11.07 -4.02 -3.84
N LEU A 54 -11.93 -3.22 -4.45
CA LEU A 54 -12.57 -2.06 -3.82
C LEU A 54 -13.42 -2.44 -2.61
N ASN A 55 -14.19 -3.53 -2.72
CA ASN A 55 -15.01 -4.01 -1.60
C ASN A 55 -14.16 -4.49 -0.43
N ILE A 56 -13.08 -5.24 -0.69
CA ILE A 56 -12.17 -5.73 0.34
C ILE A 56 -11.45 -4.55 1.00
N ALA A 57 -10.91 -3.60 0.21
CA ALA A 57 -10.20 -2.45 0.73
C ALA A 57 -11.07 -1.61 1.69
N ARG A 58 -12.36 -1.43 1.36
CA ARG A 58 -13.32 -0.72 2.21
C ARG A 58 -13.61 -1.44 3.53
N LEU A 59 -13.66 -2.78 3.52
CA LEU A 59 -14.01 -3.58 4.71
C LEU A 59 -12.83 -3.83 5.62
N MET A 60 -11.63 -3.96 5.08
CA MET A 60 -10.46 -4.49 5.80
C MET A 60 -9.21 -3.61 5.68
N THR A 61 -9.24 -2.53 4.94
CA THR A 61 -8.14 -1.55 4.74
C THR A 61 -6.75 -2.20 4.76
N PRO A 62 -6.26 -2.77 3.66
CA PRO A 62 -4.95 -3.41 3.62
C PRO A 62 -3.83 -2.39 3.85
N ASP A 63 -2.67 -2.86 4.27
CA ASP A 63 -1.49 -2.01 4.46
C ASP A 63 -0.68 -1.79 3.16
N LEU A 64 -0.90 -2.68 2.15
CA LEU A 64 -0.31 -2.58 0.82
C LEU A 64 -1.16 -3.37 -0.18
N ILE A 65 -1.18 -2.94 -1.44
CA ILE A 65 -1.87 -3.62 -2.53
C ILE A 65 -0.89 -3.97 -3.64
N LEU A 66 -0.88 -5.23 -4.09
CA LEU A 66 -0.27 -5.67 -5.34
C LEU A 66 -1.39 -5.77 -6.38
N MET A 67 -1.29 -5.03 -7.48
CA MET A 67 -2.37 -4.83 -8.43
C MET A 67 -1.95 -5.19 -9.85
N ASP A 68 -2.58 -6.17 -10.47
CA ASP A 68 -2.42 -6.37 -11.92
C ASP A 68 -2.92 -5.12 -12.68
N GLY A 69 -2.09 -4.60 -13.58
CA GLY A 69 -2.45 -3.47 -14.43
C GLY A 69 -3.55 -3.79 -15.43
N VAL A 70 -3.63 -5.03 -15.91
CA VAL A 70 -4.51 -5.44 -17.00
C VAL A 70 -5.48 -6.53 -16.54
N MET A 71 -6.71 -6.15 -16.27
CA MET A 71 -7.79 -7.06 -15.89
C MET A 71 -9.06 -6.78 -16.70
N PRO A 72 -9.94 -7.80 -16.89
CA PRO A 72 -11.24 -7.61 -17.57
C PRO A 72 -12.15 -6.64 -16.83
N ARG A 73 -13.00 -5.90 -17.55
CA ARG A 73 -14.01 -4.97 -17.03
C ARG A 73 -13.43 -3.70 -16.43
N MET A 74 -12.94 -3.75 -15.21
CA MET A 74 -12.25 -2.67 -14.52
C MET A 74 -10.76 -2.99 -14.44
N ASP A 75 -9.92 -2.23 -15.13
CA ASP A 75 -8.48 -2.45 -15.11
C ASP A 75 -7.84 -2.00 -13.77
N GLY A 76 -6.56 -2.38 -13.57
CA GLY A 76 -5.87 -2.05 -12.34
C GLY A 76 -5.67 -0.56 -12.15
N PHE A 77 -5.52 0.20 -13.24
CA PHE A 77 -5.33 1.65 -13.16
C PHE A 77 -6.62 2.37 -12.77
N GLU A 78 -7.77 1.93 -13.29
CA GLU A 78 -9.10 2.42 -12.90
C GLU A 78 -9.38 2.08 -11.44
N THR A 79 -9.05 0.84 -11.03
CA THR A 79 -9.19 0.37 -9.64
C THR A 79 -8.32 1.21 -8.69
N CYS A 80 -7.07 1.49 -9.06
CA CYS A 80 -6.16 2.31 -8.26
C CYS A 80 -6.71 3.74 -8.09
N ARG A 81 -7.16 4.38 -9.17
CA ARG A 81 -7.78 5.72 -9.08
C ARG A 81 -8.98 5.74 -8.13
N ALA A 82 -9.83 4.71 -8.19
CA ALA A 82 -10.98 4.58 -7.29
C ALA A 82 -10.55 4.38 -5.82
N LEU A 83 -9.50 3.58 -5.56
CA LEU A 83 -8.91 3.42 -4.22
C LEU A 83 -8.36 4.75 -3.70
N LYS A 84 -7.66 5.51 -4.55
CA LYS A 84 -7.06 6.81 -4.19
C LYS A 84 -8.08 7.93 -3.99
N ALA A 85 -9.28 7.78 -4.55
CA ALA A 85 -10.40 8.70 -4.33
C ALA A 85 -11.19 8.41 -3.04
N SER A 86 -10.89 7.30 -2.35
CA SER A 86 -11.58 6.90 -1.11
C SER A 86 -10.71 7.23 0.12
N PRO A 87 -11.24 8.00 1.11
CA PRO A 87 -10.48 8.35 2.32
C PRO A 87 -9.97 7.15 3.12
N ASP A 88 -10.65 5.99 3.02
CA ASP A 88 -10.25 4.78 3.74
C ASP A 88 -9.02 4.09 3.13
N SER A 89 -8.70 4.37 1.86
CA SER A 89 -7.64 3.67 1.11
C SER A 89 -6.70 4.59 0.31
N GLU A 90 -6.88 5.91 0.37
CA GLU A 90 -6.04 6.86 -0.37
C GLU A 90 -4.55 6.75 -0.03
N ASP A 91 -4.23 6.52 1.24
CA ASP A 91 -2.87 6.39 1.75
C ASP A 91 -2.26 4.98 1.54
N VAL A 92 -3.05 3.98 1.12
CA VAL A 92 -2.56 2.61 0.93
C VAL A 92 -1.64 2.55 -0.29
N PRO A 93 -0.37 2.12 -0.16
CA PRO A 93 0.53 2.00 -1.30
C PRO A 93 0.07 0.91 -2.27
N VAL A 94 0.06 1.23 -3.56
CA VAL A 94 -0.27 0.30 -4.64
C VAL A 94 0.97 0.06 -5.49
N ILE A 95 1.41 -1.20 -5.60
CA ILE A 95 2.47 -1.65 -6.48
C ILE A 95 1.83 -2.35 -7.66
N PHE A 96 2.09 -1.89 -8.88
CA PHE A 96 1.53 -2.51 -10.07
C PHE A 96 2.33 -3.73 -10.53
N LEU A 97 1.62 -4.75 -10.99
CA LEU A 97 2.17 -5.90 -11.70
C LEU A 97 1.92 -5.67 -13.20
N THR A 98 2.97 -5.51 -14.00
CA THR A 98 2.83 -5.16 -15.42
C THR A 98 3.47 -6.22 -16.32
N GLY A 99 2.81 -6.55 -17.42
CA GLY A 99 3.26 -7.55 -18.38
C GLY A 99 4.14 -6.99 -19.49
N LEU A 100 5.20 -6.30 -19.24
CA LEU A 100 6.17 -5.74 -20.18
C LEU A 100 6.31 -4.20 -20.16
N SER A 101 7.50 -3.77 -19.97
CA SER A 101 8.36 -2.77 -20.61
C SER A 101 7.77 -1.64 -21.48
N ASP A 102 6.48 -1.44 -21.59
CA ASP A 102 5.96 -0.22 -22.18
C ASP A 102 6.02 0.89 -21.16
N SER A 103 6.93 1.83 -21.39
CA SER A 103 7.05 3.06 -20.59
C SER A 103 5.70 3.78 -20.40
N SER A 104 4.74 3.52 -21.28
CA SER A 104 3.37 4.03 -21.21
C SER A 104 2.58 3.46 -20.02
N ASP A 105 2.73 2.18 -19.69
CA ASP A 105 1.98 1.55 -18.59
C ASP A 105 2.57 1.91 -17.23
N VAL A 106 3.89 2.09 -17.16
CA VAL A 106 4.54 2.65 -15.97
C VAL A 106 4.04 4.06 -15.68
N LEU A 107 3.96 4.92 -16.70
CA LEU A 107 3.43 6.28 -16.55
C LEU A 107 1.96 6.27 -16.11
N LYS A 108 1.11 5.45 -16.73
CA LYS A 108 -0.29 5.28 -16.32
C LYS A 108 -0.42 4.85 -14.86
N GLY A 109 0.44 3.91 -14.41
CA GLY A 109 0.46 3.44 -13.03
C GLY A 109 0.79 4.55 -12.03
N LEU A 110 1.81 5.35 -12.32
CA LEU A 110 2.19 6.49 -11.49
C LEU A 110 1.11 7.58 -11.50
N GLU A 111 0.54 7.91 -12.67
CA GLU A 111 -0.58 8.85 -12.79
C GLU A 111 -1.85 8.37 -12.09
N ALA A 112 -2.05 7.05 -11.99
CA ALA A 112 -3.15 6.48 -11.21
C ALA A 112 -2.92 6.52 -9.70
N GLY A 113 -1.74 6.95 -9.23
CA GLY A 113 -1.37 7.03 -7.81
C GLY A 113 -0.64 5.79 -7.27
N GLY A 114 -0.13 4.92 -8.15
CA GLY A 114 0.76 3.84 -7.76
C GLY A 114 2.11 4.36 -7.27
N VAL A 115 2.73 3.61 -6.36
CA VAL A 115 4.02 3.99 -5.77
C VAL A 115 5.20 3.26 -6.40
N ASP A 116 4.95 2.12 -7.08
CA ASP A 116 5.98 1.29 -7.70
C ASP A 116 5.36 0.31 -8.71
N TYR A 117 6.21 -0.44 -9.42
CA TYR A 117 5.79 -1.50 -10.33
C TYR A 117 6.75 -2.70 -10.30
N LEU A 118 6.23 -3.85 -10.68
CA LEU A 118 6.95 -5.12 -10.87
C LEU A 118 6.61 -5.67 -12.25
N THR A 119 7.61 -6.15 -12.97
CA THR A 119 7.39 -6.77 -14.29
C THR A 119 6.99 -8.24 -14.15
N LYS A 120 6.00 -8.67 -14.95
CA LYS A 120 5.65 -10.09 -15.11
C LYS A 120 6.62 -10.75 -16.13
N PRO A 121 7.11 -11.98 -15.88
CA PRO A 121 6.77 -12.84 -14.74
C PRO A 121 7.37 -12.32 -13.43
N VAL A 122 6.56 -12.33 -12.36
CA VAL A 122 6.95 -11.77 -11.06
C VAL A 122 8.11 -12.57 -10.45
N ASN A 123 9.20 -11.87 -10.15
CA ASN A 123 10.28 -12.42 -9.34
C ASN A 123 9.91 -12.28 -7.86
N LEU A 124 9.84 -13.39 -7.12
CA LEU A 124 9.39 -13.39 -5.73
C LEU A 124 10.31 -12.63 -4.79
N ASP A 125 11.64 -12.74 -4.98
CA ASP A 125 12.61 -12.04 -4.12
C ASP A 125 12.48 -10.52 -4.31
N GLU A 126 12.33 -10.06 -5.56
CA GLU A 126 12.10 -8.65 -5.87
C GLU A 126 10.76 -8.18 -5.28
N MET A 127 9.70 -8.96 -5.45
CA MET A 127 8.38 -8.65 -4.89
C MET A 127 8.44 -8.48 -3.37
N LEU A 128 9.03 -9.44 -2.66
CA LEU A 128 9.16 -9.39 -1.20
C LEU A 128 9.99 -8.19 -0.73
N ALA A 129 11.09 -7.87 -1.42
CA ALA A 129 11.92 -6.72 -1.11
C ALA A 129 11.15 -5.39 -1.28
N ARG A 130 10.42 -5.20 -2.37
CA ARG A 130 9.61 -4.00 -2.63
C ARG A 130 8.45 -3.87 -1.65
N VAL A 131 7.73 -4.98 -1.39
CA VAL A 131 6.68 -5.02 -0.36
C VAL A 131 7.21 -4.56 0.98
N GLN A 132 8.35 -5.08 1.42
CA GLN A 132 8.95 -4.71 2.70
C GLN A 132 9.31 -3.22 2.77
N VAL A 133 9.89 -2.65 1.71
CA VAL A 133 10.28 -1.23 1.64
C VAL A 133 9.04 -0.34 1.73
N HIS A 134 8.04 -0.57 0.88
CA HIS A 134 6.85 0.28 0.84
C HIS A 134 5.97 0.13 2.08
N LEU A 135 5.80 -1.09 2.58
CA LEU A 135 5.08 -1.35 3.83
C LEU A 135 5.75 -0.65 5.02
N SER A 136 7.08 -0.77 5.15
CA SER A 136 7.83 -0.09 6.21
C SER A 136 7.68 1.43 6.15
N THR A 137 7.70 2.01 4.95
CA THR A 137 7.52 3.45 4.74
C THR A 137 6.10 3.89 5.13
N ALA A 138 5.08 3.18 4.66
CA ALA A 138 3.68 3.47 4.99
C ALA A 138 3.42 3.37 6.49
N MET A 139 3.94 2.32 7.14
CA MET A 139 3.81 2.13 8.60
C MET A 139 4.48 3.24 9.40
N LYS A 140 5.66 3.71 8.99
CA LYS A 140 6.35 4.83 9.65
C LYS A 140 5.55 6.12 9.53
N THR A 141 5.04 6.43 8.35
CA THR A 141 4.21 7.61 8.11
C THR A 141 2.93 7.57 8.94
N LYS A 142 2.23 6.44 8.93
CA LYS A 142 1.00 6.23 9.72
C LYS A 142 1.26 6.34 11.22
N SER A 143 2.38 5.78 11.72
CA SER A 143 2.75 5.87 13.12
C SER A 143 3.11 7.29 13.56
N ALA A 144 3.83 8.04 12.71
CA ALA A 144 4.18 9.43 12.98
C ALA A 144 2.92 10.32 13.01
N ARG A 145 2.02 10.17 12.03
CA ARG A 145 0.73 10.88 11.99
C ARG A 145 -0.10 10.58 13.23
N ARG A 146 -0.23 9.31 13.58
CA ARG A 146 -0.98 8.88 14.78
C ARG A 146 -0.40 9.47 16.07
N ALA A 147 0.92 9.50 16.23
CA ALA A 147 1.56 10.10 17.40
C ALA A 147 1.24 11.59 17.52
N LEU A 148 1.27 12.34 16.41
CA LEU A 148 0.90 13.75 16.37
C LEU A 148 -0.59 13.97 16.72
N GLU A 149 -1.47 13.11 16.20
CA GLU A 149 -2.91 13.11 16.54
C GLU A 149 -3.13 12.89 18.05
N GLU A 150 -2.50 11.87 18.63
CA GLU A 150 -2.62 11.54 20.05
C GLU A 150 -2.06 12.65 20.96
N MET A 151 -1.03 13.37 20.50
CA MET A 151 -0.47 14.52 21.22
C MET A 151 -1.29 15.80 21.04
N GLY A 152 -2.32 15.80 20.19
CA GLY A 152 -3.13 16.98 19.88
C GLY A 152 -2.34 18.09 19.17
N GLN A 153 -1.26 17.75 18.48
CA GLN A 153 -0.41 18.72 17.79
C GLN A 153 -1.00 19.04 16.41
N PRO A 154 -1.18 20.32 16.06
CA PRO A 154 -1.50 20.71 14.70
C PRO A 154 -0.28 20.46 13.80
N ALA A 155 -0.42 19.54 12.87
CA ALA A 155 0.60 19.24 11.89
C ALA A 155 -0.03 18.93 10.52
N PHE A 156 0.68 19.27 9.47
CA PHE A 156 0.30 18.92 8.09
C PHE A 156 1.54 18.66 7.25
N ALA A 157 1.37 17.94 6.16
CA ALA A 157 2.38 17.79 5.13
C ALA A 157 1.81 18.24 3.79
N CYS A 158 2.65 18.86 2.97
CA CYS A 158 2.35 19.23 1.60
C CYS A 158 3.47 18.77 0.66
N ASP A 159 3.16 18.65 -0.61
CA ASP A 159 4.15 18.42 -1.66
C ASP A 159 4.96 19.70 -1.97
N VAL A 160 5.88 19.58 -2.92
CA VAL A 160 6.74 20.71 -3.36
C VAL A 160 5.94 21.83 -4.05
N ASN A 161 4.73 21.59 -4.46
CA ASN A 161 3.81 22.55 -5.09
C ASN A 161 2.85 23.19 -4.08
N GLY A 162 2.92 22.76 -2.80
CA GLY A 162 2.04 23.24 -1.75
C GLY A 162 0.69 22.49 -1.66
N THR A 163 0.50 21.42 -2.41
CA THR A 163 -0.71 20.60 -2.32
C THR A 163 -0.70 19.84 -0.99
N LEU A 164 -1.77 19.96 -0.21
CA LEU A 164 -1.90 19.26 1.06
C LEU A 164 -1.93 17.76 0.83
N LEU A 165 -1.00 17.04 1.45
CA LEU A 165 -0.93 15.58 1.41
C LEU A 165 -1.71 14.96 2.57
N TRP A 166 -1.57 15.53 3.77
CA TRP A 166 -2.34 15.17 4.95
C TRP A 166 -2.26 16.26 6.02
N ALA A 167 -3.27 16.29 6.91
CA ALA A 167 -3.27 17.13 8.09
C ALA A 167 -3.76 16.32 9.31
N THR A 168 -3.36 16.75 10.53
CA THR A 168 -4.00 16.27 11.75
C THR A 168 -5.34 16.94 11.92
N ARG A 169 -6.27 16.28 12.64
CA ARG A 169 -7.60 16.84 12.92
C ARG A 169 -7.53 18.25 13.52
N VAL A 170 -6.60 18.49 14.43
CA VAL A 170 -6.40 19.80 15.04
C VAL A 170 -5.95 20.84 14.00
N ALA A 171 -5.11 20.44 13.04
CA ALA A 171 -4.72 21.34 11.93
C ALA A 171 -5.91 21.63 11.01
N GLU A 172 -6.71 20.64 10.67
CA GLU A 172 -7.94 20.81 9.86
C GLU A 172 -8.94 21.76 10.52
N GLU A 173 -9.19 21.61 11.83
CA GLU A 173 -10.04 22.50 12.60
C GLU A 173 -9.53 23.96 12.59
N LEU A 174 -8.21 24.15 12.76
CA LEU A 174 -7.59 25.48 12.72
C LEU A 174 -7.66 26.10 11.32
N LEU A 175 -7.36 25.35 10.28
CA LEU A 175 -7.41 25.82 8.90
C LEU A 175 -8.84 26.09 8.44
N GLY A 176 -9.78 25.21 8.79
CA GLY A 176 -11.21 25.39 8.49
C GLY A 176 -11.82 26.62 9.19
N SER A 177 -11.34 26.97 10.40
CA SER A 177 -11.78 28.17 11.12
C SER A 177 -11.33 29.49 10.46
N THR A 178 -10.30 29.45 9.61
CA THR A 178 -9.80 30.62 8.88
C THR A 178 -10.51 30.87 7.55
N GLY A 179 -11.49 30.01 7.17
CA GLY A 179 -12.20 30.10 5.88
C GLY A 179 -11.34 29.71 4.67
N ALA A 180 -10.18 29.11 4.89
CA ALA A 180 -9.35 28.54 3.83
C ALA A 180 -9.92 27.20 3.40
N GLU A 181 -10.28 27.05 2.14
CA GLU A 181 -10.55 25.73 1.56
C GLU A 181 -9.23 24.97 1.52
N LEU A 182 -9.11 23.88 2.28
CA LEU A 182 -7.91 23.04 2.38
C LEU A 182 -7.40 22.56 1.01
N ALA A 183 -8.30 22.40 0.03
CA ALA A 183 -7.96 22.01 -1.34
C ALA A 183 -7.32 23.13 -2.20
N SER A 184 -7.34 24.39 -1.73
CA SER A 184 -6.86 25.54 -2.49
C SER A 184 -5.76 26.34 -1.78
N TRP A 185 -5.20 25.82 -0.71
CA TRP A 185 -4.15 26.51 0.02
C TRP A 185 -2.86 26.55 -0.79
N GLN A 186 -2.50 27.76 -1.28
CA GLN A 186 -1.18 28.02 -1.86
C GLN A 186 -0.36 28.84 -0.87
N PRO A 187 0.88 28.45 -0.57
CA PRO A 187 1.76 29.28 0.25
C PRO A 187 2.03 30.62 -0.45
N VAL A 188 1.98 31.69 0.31
CA VAL A 188 2.33 33.06 -0.15
C VAL A 188 3.85 33.16 -0.32
#